data_919063f0a54235fb56aa898cd1ca2351
#
_entry.id   919063f0a54235fb56aa898cd1ca2351
#
_cell.length_a   1.000
_cell.length_b   1.000
_cell.length_c   1.000
_cell.angle_alpha   90.00
_cell.angle_beta   90.00
_cell.angle_gamma   90.00
#
_symmetry.space_group_name_H-M   'P 1'
#
loop_
_entity.id
_entity.type
_entity.pdbx_description
1 polymer ?
#
loop_
_entity_poly.entity_id
_entity_poly.type
_entity_poly.pdbx_seq_one_letter_code
_entity_poly.pdbx_strand_id
1 'polypeptide(L)'
;NRSLELTREEMIEMVSMATDRVVDHLEGLPGQPAANVRADDRFEHLREPVPEEPTPFPELLDLLFEDAIPYSITAPHPGNLSYIPTGGLFHAAVADFIADATNRYVGAWAGAPALARIEGNVVEWFCEMVGYPDDAFGVLTSGGSVANLIATITARRERLPDDFQDGVIYTSDQSHHSITEAAVLAGFPRENVRLIPTDDTYRMRLDVLDAAIEEDRDAGDSPFLIVGSAGTTNTGAVDDLDGLADRADRHDLWLHADAAYGGFFVLTDDGHEQLTGLARCDSITLDPHKGLSLPYGTGALLVRDGNALERAHAVSADYLSGRNLDAGYVDFSQLGPELSRDFRGLRVWLPLRMHGINPFRMNLAEKLALSQWAVDELRDVEYVR
;
A
#
# COMPACT_ATOMS: atom_id res chain seq x y z
N ASN A 1 30.43 13.95 -29.32
CA ASN A 1 29.87 13.47 -28.04
C ASN A 1 28.53 14.16 -27.84
N ARG A 2 27.41 13.45 -27.97
CA ARG A 2 26.13 13.96 -27.47
C ARG A 2 26.19 13.92 -25.95
N SER A 3 25.98 15.08 -25.29
CA SER A 3 25.77 15.15 -23.85
C SER A 3 24.47 14.41 -23.52
N LEU A 4 24.41 13.71 -22.38
CA LEU A 4 23.15 13.18 -21.83
C LEU A 4 22.31 14.25 -21.18
N GLU A 5 22.88 15.44 -20.96
CA GLU A 5 22.18 16.59 -20.38
C GLU A 5 21.46 17.37 -21.46
N LEU A 6 20.18 17.67 -21.19
CA LEU A 6 19.32 18.46 -22.05
C LEU A 6 19.46 19.95 -21.74
N THR A 7 19.31 20.77 -22.76
CA THR A 7 19.14 22.22 -22.60
C THR A 7 17.78 22.54 -21.97
N ARG A 8 17.59 23.76 -21.51
CA ARG A 8 16.32 24.25 -20.99
C ARG A 8 15.18 24.09 -22.02
N GLU A 9 15.47 24.43 -23.26
CA GLU A 9 14.52 24.40 -24.37
C GLU A 9 14.12 22.95 -24.67
N GLU A 10 15.07 22.02 -24.75
CA GLU A 10 14.82 20.58 -24.96
C GLU A 10 14.01 19.98 -23.80
N MET A 11 14.30 20.33 -22.54
CA MET A 11 13.51 19.89 -21.38
C MET A 11 12.04 20.33 -21.48
N ILE A 12 11.81 21.61 -21.82
CA ILE A 12 10.46 22.17 -21.93
C ILE A 12 9.69 21.49 -23.08
N GLU A 13 10.33 21.32 -24.23
CA GLU A 13 9.73 20.69 -25.41
C GLU A 13 9.36 19.23 -25.12
N MET A 14 10.26 18.47 -24.50
CA MET A 14 10.00 17.07 -24.10
C MET A 14 8.81 16.95 -23.14
N VAL A 15 8.76 17.78 -22.10
CA VAL A 15 7.65 17.77 -21.12
C VAL A 15 6.34 18.19 -21.79
N SER A 16 6.35 19.19 -22.67
CA SER A 16 5.15 19.60 -23.42
C SER A 16 4.59 18.47 -24.25
N MET A 17 5.42 17.84 -25.10
CA MET A 17 4.99 16.71 -25.93
C MET A 17 4.43 15.54 -25.10
N ALA A 18 5.09 15.19 -23.99
CA ALA A 18 4.60 14.13 -23.10
C ALA A 18 3.27 14.50 -22.44
N THR A 19 3.13 15.76 -21.98
CA THR A 19 1.90 16.26 -21.35
C THR A 19 0.73 16.25 -22.33
N ASP A 20 0.93 16.70 -23.56
CA ASP A 20 -0.12 16.68 -24.59
C ASP A 20 -0.64 15.25 -24.83
N ARG A 21 0.27 14.27 -24.98
CA ARG A 21 -0.11 12.85 -25.14
C ARG A 21 -0.85 12.30 -23.92
N VAL A 22 -0.40 12.61 -22.72
CA VAL A 22 -1.06 12.17 -21.46
C VAL A 22 -2.45 12.77 -21.33
N VAL A 23 -2.62 14.07 -21.60
CA VAL A 23 -3.92 14.75 -21.52
C VAL A 23 -4.89 14.19 -22.54
N ASP A 24 -4.47 14.03 -23.81
CA ASP A 24 -5.29 13.44 -24.87
C ASP A 24 -5.72 12.01 -24.50
N HIS A 25 -4.81 11.21 -23.92
CA HIS A 25 -5.13 9.86 -23.44
C HIS A 25 -6.19 9.89 -22.33
N LEU A 26 -6.03 10.75 -21.34
CA LEU A 26 -6.97 10.85 -20.19
C LEU A 26 -8.35 11.35 -20.64
N GLU A 27 -8.42 12.35 -21.52
CA GLU A 27 -9.68 12.83 -22.08
C GLU A 27 -10.36 11.77 -22.96
N GLY A 28 -9.58 10.96 -23.65
CA GLY A 28 -10.06 9.88 -24.50
C GLY A 28 -10.53 8.61 -23.78
N LEU A 29 -10.26 8.47 -22.46
CA LEU A 29 -10.57 7.25 -21.70
C LEU A 29 -12.01 6.74 -21.84
N PRO A 30 -13.07 7.58 -21.78
CA PRO A 30 -14.45 7.08 -21.89
C PRO A 30 -14.77 6.42 -23.23
N GLY A 31 -14.01 6.73 -24.28
CA GLY A 31 -14.15 6.16 -25.63
C GLY A 31 -13.28 4.94 -25.89
N GLN A 32 -12.42 4.57 -24.98
CA GLN A 32 -11.50 3.43 -25.10
C GLN A 32 -12.13 2.17 -24.47
N PRO A 33 -11.65 0.96 -24.76
CA PRO A 33 -12.06 -0.24 -24.04
C PRO A 33 -11.47 -0.24 -22.60
N ALA A 34 -12.28 -0.67 -21.62
CA ALA A 34 -11.82 -0.82 -20.24
C ALA A 34 -10.70 -1.89 -20.08
N ALA A 35 -10.64 -2.84 -21.01
CA ALA A 35 -9.56 -3.82 -21.09
C ALA A 35 -9.35 -4.23 -22.55
N ASN A 36 -8.10 -4.30 -22.97
CA ASN A 36 -7.69 -4.76 -24.30
C ASN A 36 -6.46 -5.68 -24.19
N VAL A 37 -6.53 -6.62 -23.28
CA VAL A 37 -5.45 -7.61 -23.06
C VAL A 37 -5.57 -8.72 -24.09
N ARG A 38 -4.53 -8.93 -24.89
CA ARG A 38 -4.42 -10.01 -25.88
C ARG A 38 -3.12 -10.75 -25.66
N ALA A 39 -3.23 -12.07 -25.58
CA ALA A 39 -2.08 -12.97 -25.52
C ALA A 39 -1.82 -13.50 -26.96
N ASP A 40 -1.13 -12.69 -27.77
CA ASP A 40 -0.72 -13.08 -29.14
C ASP A 40 0.73 -12.58 -29.39
N ASP A 41 1.29 -12.96 -30.55
CA ASP A 41 2.66 -12.60 -30.95
C ASP A 41 2.82 -11.11 -31.34
N ARG A 42 1.78 -10.31 -31.11
CA ARG A 42 1.72 -8.90 -31.50
C ARG A 42 2.82 -8.04 -30.88
N PHE A 43 3.29 -8.43 -29.68
CA PHE A 43 4.28 -7.67 -28.93
C PHE A 43 5.73 -8.12 -29.17
N GLU A 44 5.95 -9.09 -30.07
CA GLU A 44 7.30 -9.53 -30.42
C GLU A 44 8.16 -8.40 -30.99
N HIS A 45 7.56 -7.41 -31.67
CA HIS A 45 8.26 -6.24 -32.15
C HIS A 45 8.79 -5.31 -31.08
N LEU A 46 8.25 -5.40 -29.83
CA LEU A 46 8.74 -4.64 -28.66
C LEU A 46 9.96 -5.34 -28.02
N ARG A 47 10.29 -6.56 -28.46
CA ARG A 47 11.45 -7.29 -28.00
C ARG A 47 12.67 -6.90 -28.82
N GLU A 48 13.53 -6.07 -28.24
CA GLU A 48 14.69 -5.55 -28.92
C GLU A 48 15.97 -5.71 -28.06
N PRO A 49 17.14 -5.77 -28.69
CA PRO A 49 18.41 -5.69 -27.97
C PRO A 49 18.62 -4.27 -27.42
N VAL A 50 19.68 -4.08 -26.64
CA VAL A 50 20.12 -2.73 -26.25
C VAL A 50 20.36 -1.89 -27.51
N PRO A 51 19.68 -0.73 -27.68
CA PRO A 51 19.81 0.07 -28.87
C PRO A 51 21.19 0.72 -29.00
N GLU A 52 21.84 0.52 -30.13
CA GLU A 52 23.12 1.16 -30.46
C GLU A 52 22.90 2.57 -31.05
N GLU A 53 21.76 2.78 -31.70
CA GLU A 53 21.40 4.06 -32.32
C GLU A 53 20.21 4.69 -31.59
N PRO A 54 20.16 6.03 -31.48
CA PRO A 54 19.09 6.71 -30.78
C PRO A 54 17.80 6.72 -31.61
N THR A 55 16.67 6.62 -30.92
CA THR A 55 15.33 6.85 -31.49
C THR A 55 14.83 8.24 -31.10
N PRO A 56 14.24 9.03 -32.00
CA PRO A 56 13.66 10.32 -31.68
C PRO A 56 12.53 10.21 -30.64
N PHE A 57 12.48 11.14 -29.69
CA PHE A 57 11.49 11.10 -28.62
C PHE A 57 10.03 11.06 -29.08
N PRO A 58 9.60 11.80 -30.15
CA PRO A 58 8.23 11.66 -30.68
C PRO A 58 7.89 10.25 -31.13
N GLU A 59 8.82 9.53 -31.81
CA GLU A 59 8.61 8.15 -32.22
C GLU A 59 8.46 7.19 -31.03
N LEU A 60 9.18 7.43 -29.92
CA LEU A 60 9.02 6.67 -28.68
C LEU A 60 7.67 6.95 -28.00
N LEU A 61 7.18 8.20 -28.08
CA LEU A 61 5.82 8.52 -27.61
C LEU A 61 4.75 7.81 -28.45
N ASP A 62 4.90 7.78 -29.78
CA ASP A 62 3.98 7.06 -30.65
C ASP A 62 3.99 5.56 -30.31
N LEU A 63 5.15 4.94 -30.16
CA LEU A 63 5.27 3.55 -29.73
C LEU A 63 4.53 3.28 -28.40
N LEU A 64 4.72 4.15 -27.41
CA LEU A 64 4.08 3.99 -26.10
C LEU A 64 2.56 4.16 -26.16
N PHE A 65 2.06 5.20 -26.82
CA PHE A 65 0.66 5.56 -26.80
C PHE A 65 -0.19 4.83 -27.87
N GLU A 66 0.42 4.28 -28.90
CA GLU A 66 -0.28 3.55 -29.97
C GLU A 66 -0.09 2.04 -29.89
N ASP A 67 1.09 1.56 -29.49
CA ASP A 67 1.45 0.14 -29.54
C ASP A 67 1.64 -0.53 -28.17
N ALA A 68 1.73 0.20 -27.06
CA ALA A 68 1.93 -0.39 -25.74
C ALA A 68 0.75 -0.11 -24.78
N ILE A 69 0.51 1.16 -24.42
CA ILE A 69 -0.49 1.56 -23.43
C ILE A 69 -1.91 1.06 -23.77
N PRO A 70 -2.40 1.10 -25.02
CA PRO A 70 -3.76 0.65 -25.35
C PRO A 70 -4.01 -0.84 -25.12
N TYR A 71 -2.97 -1.66 -25.00
CA TYR A 71 -3.08 -3.11 -24.81
C TYR A 71 -2.95 -3.51 -23.34
N SER A 72 -3.76 -2.91 -22.50
CA SER A 72 -3.73 -3.10 -21.05
C SER A 72 -5.14 -3.16 -20.46
N ILE A 73 -5.22 -3.47 -19.16
CA ILE A 73 -6.39 -3.17 -18.36
C ILE A 73 -6.27 -1.70 -17.93
N THR A 74 -7.26 -0.93 -18.33
CA THR A 74 -7.26 0.52 -18.12
C THR A 74 -7.90 0.83 -16.77
N ALA A 75 -7.11 0.81 -15.70
CA ALA A 75 -7.59 1.05 -14.34
C ALA A 75 -8.40 2.37 -14.19
N PRO A 76 -7.99 3.50 -14.80
CA PRO A 76 -8.75 4.75 -14.72
C PRO A 76 -10.03 4.79 -15.59
N HIS A 77 -10.33 3.76 -16.39
CA HIS A 77 -11.51 3.75 -17.25
C HIS A 77 -12.80 3.65 -16.42
N PRO A 78 -13.83 4.47 -16.68
CA PRO A 78 -15.06 4.49 -15.89
C PRO A 78 -15.86 3.18 -15.93
N GLY A 79 -15.64 2.32 -16.90
CA GLY A 79 -16.23 0.98 -17.02
C GLY A 79 -15.34 -0.15 -16.46
N ASN A 80 -14.19 0.16 -15.88
CA ASN A 80 -13.36 -0.84 -15.22
C ASN A 80 -13.91 -1.14 -13.83
N LEU A 81 -14.42 -2.35 -13.63
CA LEU A 81 -14.94 -2.86 -12.36
C LEU A 81 -14.08 -4.00 -11.81
N SER A 82 -12.91 -4.24 -12.41
CA SER A 82 -11.98 -5.27 -11.96
C SER A 82 -10.84 -4.67 -11.13
N TYR A 83 -10.36 -5.47 -10.18
CA TYR A 83 -9.32 -5.07 -9.23
C TYR A 83 -9.75 -3.91 -8.32
N ILE A 84 -8.91 -3.59 -7.32
CA ILE A 84 -9.23 -2.59 -6.31
C ILE A 84 -8.60 -1.23 -6.61
N PRO A 85 -7.35 -1.14 -7.13
CA PRO A 85 -6.74 0.13 -7.45
C PRO A 85 -7.53 0.90 -8.50
N THR A 86 -7.69 2.20 -8.27
CA THR A 86 -8.35 3.14 -9.18
C THR A 86 -7.34 3.86 -10.07
N GLY A 87 -7.78 4.73 -10.97
CA GLY A 87 -6.89 5.57 -11.77
C GLY A 87 -6.13 6.58 -10.90
N GLY A 88 -4.84 6.76 -11.18
CA GLY A 88 -4.01 7.72 -10.46
C GLY A 88 -4.42 9.17 -10.73
N LEU A 89 -4.51 9.99 -9.67
CA LEU A 89 -4.76 11.41 -9.79
C LEU A 89 -3.63 12.10 -10.56
N PHE A 90 -3.96 12.89 -11.59
CA PHE A 90 -2.98 13.56 -12.45
C PHE A 90 -1.99 14.44 -11.65
N HIS A 91 -2.45 15.19 -10.68
CA HIS A 91 -1.59 16.04 -9.85
C HIS A 91 -0.65 15.24 -8.92
N ALA A 92 -0.97 13.98 -8.62
CA ALA A 92 -0.02 13.08 -7.96
C ALA A 92 1.11 12.64 -8.92
N ALA A 93 0.81 12.42 -10.21
CA ALA A 93 1.82 12.17 -11.23
C ALA A 93 2.72 13.40 -11.47
N VAL A 94 2.15 14.61 -11.37
CA VAL A 94 2.95 15.86 -11.39
C VAL A 94 3.87 15.95 -10.16
N ALA A 95 3.41 15.50 -9.00
CA ALA A 95 4.25 15.42 -7.80
C ALA A 95 5.43 14.47 -7.99
N ASP A 96 5.20 13.31 -8.61
CA ASP A 96 6.28 12.36 -8.95
C ASP A 96 7.28 12.97 -9.93
N PHE A 97 6.79 13.63 -10.98
CA PHE A 97 7.67 14.35 -11.89
C PHE A 97 8.57 15.36 -11.17
N ILE A 98 8.03 16.13 -10.21
CA ILE A 98 8.81 17.07 -9.41
C ILE A 98 9.84 16.33 -8.53
N ALA A 99 9.42 15.24 -7.87
CA ALA A 99 10.29 14.45 -7.00
C ALA A 99 11.46 13.85 -7.77
N ASP A 100 11.17 13.21 -8.92
CA ASP A 100 12.15 12.52 -9.74
C ASP A 100 13.09 13.49 -10.45
N ALA A 101 12.56 14.59 -11.01
CA ALA A 101 13.38 15.60 -11.68
C ALA A 101 14.32 16.36 -10.73
N THR A 102 13.91 16.56 -9.47
CA THR A 102 14.77 17.19 -8.46
C THR A 102 15.70 16.20 -7.78
N ASN A 103 15.37 14.91 -7.77
CA ASN A 103 16.15 13.77 -7.32
C ASN A 103 16.83 14.00 -5.95
N ARG A 104 16.04 14.25 -4.91
CA ARG A 104 16.56 14.47 -3.55
C ARG A 104 16.45 13.20 -2.71
N TYR A 105 17.52 12.86 -2.01
CA TYR A 105 17.55 11.72 -1.12
C TYR A 105 16.83 12.03 0.20
N VAL A 106 15.63 11.46 0.38
CA VAL A 106 14.77 11.68 1.57
C VAL A 106 14.93 10.55 2.61
N GLY A 107 15.71 9.51 2.30
CA GLY A 107 15.94 8.38 3.20
C GLY A 107 16.66 8.75 4.50
N ALA A 108 17.49 9.80 4.49
CA ALA A 108 18.16 10.33 5.68
C ALA A 108 17.83 11.81 5.86
N TRP A 109 17.52 12.21 7.09
CA TRP A 109 17.21 13.61 7.45
C TRP A 109 18.29 14.59 6.98
N ALA A 110 19.56 14.26 7.21
CA ALA A 110 20.68 15.10 6.82
C ALA A 110 20.76 15.41 5.31
N GLY A 111 20.18 14.52 4.48
CA GLY A 111 20.17 14.68 3.02
C GLY A 111 19.14 15.69 2.53
N ALA A 112 17.95 15.72 3.12
CA ALA A 112 16.84 16.57 2.70
C ALA A 112 15.84 16.84 3.84
N PRO A 113 16.21 17.62 4.88
CA PRO A 113 15.42 17.74 6.10
C PRO A 113 13.98 18.22 5.86
N ALA A 114 13.80 19.24 5.01
CA ALA A 114 12.48 19.78 4.72
C ALA A 114 11.57 18.76 3.98
N LEU A 115 12.13 17.96 3.08
CA LEU A 115 11.38 16.94 2.34
C LEU A 115 11.10 15.73 3.22
N ALA A 116 12.05 15.33 4.08
CA ALA A 116 11.82 14.29 5.11
C ALA A 116 10.70 14.72 6.07
N ARG A 117 10.62 16.01 6.45
CA ARG A 117 9.52 16.52 7.26
C ARG A 117 8.16 16.45 6.53
N ILE A 118 8.14 16.74 5.22
CA ILE A 118 6.92 16.61 4.40
C ILE A 118 6.43 15.15 4.38
N GLU A 119 7.32 14.20 4.20
CA GLU A 119 6.95 12.78 4.25
C GLU A 119 6.53 12.35 5.65
N GLY A 120 7.20 12.83 6.70
CA GLY A 120 6.81 12.62 8.07
C GLY A 120 5.40 13.11 8.37
N ASN A 121 5.03 14.30 7.88
CA ASN A 121 3.65 14.81 8.01
C ASN A 121 2.62 13.85 7.38
N VAL A 122 2.92 13.26 6.22
CA VAL A 122 2.01 12.31 5.57
C VAL A 122 1.79 11.09 6.46
N VAL A 123 2.85 10.56 7.04
CA VAL A 123 2.77 9.40 7.96
C VAL A 123 1.99 9.76 9.21
N GLU A 124 2.26 10.93 9.81
CA GLU A 124 1.53 11.43 10.98
C GLU A 124 0.03 11.63 10.67
N TRP A 125 -0.33 12.18 9.50
CA TRP A 125 -1.73 12.26 9.06
C TRP A 125 -2.41 10.90 8.96
N PHE A 126 -1.71 9.90 8.45
CA PHE A 126 -2.28 8.54 8.37
C PHE A 126 -2.46 7.93 9.76
N CYS A 127 -1.53 8.15 10.70
CA CYS A 127 -1.71 7.74 12.10
C CYS A 127 -2.92 8.42 12.74
N GLU A 128 -3.11 9.72 12.53
CA GLU A 128 -4.27 10.47 13.01
C GLU A 128 -5.58 9.91 12.41
N MET A 129 -5.62 9.64 11.09
CA MET A 129 -6.81 9.10 10.42
C MET A 129 -7.29 7.77 10.99
N VAL A 130 -6.36 6.89 11.40
CA VAL A 130 -6.69 5.58 11.97
C VAL A 130 -6.89 5.63 13.50
N GLY A 131 -6.73 6.79 14.13
CA GLY A 131 -6.91 6.98 15.57
C GLY A 131 -5.73 6.48 16.42
N TYR A 132 -4.55 6.43 15.88
CA TYR A 132 -3.34 6.05 16.61
C TYR A 132 -2.87 7.16 17.57
N PRO A 133 -2.14 6.80 18.66
CA PRO A 133 -1.57 7.76 19.60
C PRO A 133 -0.41 8.58 18.98
N ASP A 134 -0.02 9.66 19.66
CA ASP A 134 0.98 10.63 19.14
C ASP A 134 2.40 10.04 18.95
N ASP A 135 2.73 8.94 19.62
CA ASP A 135 3.99 8.23 19.50
C ASP A 135 4.01 7.18 18.37
N ALA A 136 2.86 6.94 17.74
CA ALA A 136 2.77 6.12 16.56
C ALA A 136 3.53 6.73 15.37
N PHE A 137 4.03 5.87 14.51
CA PHE A 137 4.70 6.29 13.29
C PHE A 137 4.66 5.20 12.23
N GLY A 138 5.29 5.45 11.07
CA GLY A 138 5.26 4.49 9.99
C GLY A 138 6.27 4.80 8.89
N VAL A 139 6.15 4.06 7.80
CA VAL A 139 6.97 4.21 6.61
C VAL A 139 6.12 4.04 5.36
N LEU A 140 6.36 4.88 4.34
CA LEU A 140 5.76 4.69 3.02
C LEU A 140 6.52 3.60 2.26
N THR A 141 5.78 2.71 1.61
CA THR A 141 6.27 1.55 0.87
C THR A 141 5.80 1.59 -0.58
N SER A 142 6.23 0.63 -1.39
CA SER A 142 5.74 0.47 -2.77
C SER A 142 4.32 -0.12 -2.85
N GLY A 143 3.77 -0.62 -1.76
CA GLY A 143 2.43 -1.21 -1.68
C GLY A 143 2.28 -2.14 -0.49
N GLY A 144 1.06 -2.65 -0.27
CA GLY A 144 0.68 -3.47 0.87
C GLY A 144 1.54 -4.71 1.08
N SER A 145 2.01 -5.36 0.01
CA SER A 145 2.86 -6.55 0.15
C SER A 145 4.17 -6.26 0.87
N VAL A 146 4.82 -5.12 0.56
CA VAL A 146 6.05 -4.71 1.25
C VAL A 146 5.73 -4.22 2.68
N ALA A 147 4.61 -3.54 2.87
CA ALA A 147 4.15 -3.14 4.19
C ALA A 147 3.89 -4.36 5.10
N ASN A 148 3.20 -5.38 4.59
CA ASN A 148 2.96 -6.65 5.30
C ASN A 148 4.27 -7.39 5.64
N LEU A 149 5.27 -7.36 4.73
CA LEU A 149 6.59 -7.94 5.00
C LEU A 149 7.30 -7.20 6.15
N ILE A 150 7.33 -5.87 6.11
CA ILE A 150 7.95 -5.07 7.17
C ILE A 150 7.22 -5.30 8.50
N ALA A 151 5.88 -5.34 8.49
CA ALA A 151 5.08 -5.63 9.69
C ALA A 151 5.41 -7.01 10.28
N THR A 152 5.49 -8.05 9.44
CA THR A 152 5.83 -9.41 9.87
C THR A 152 7.23 -9.47 10.49
N ILE A 153 8.23 -8.81 9.88
CA ILE A 153 9.59 -8.74 10.42
C ILE A 153 9.60 -7.96 11.74
N THR A 154 8.85 -6.86 11.83
CA THR A 154 8.74 -6.06 13.05
C THR A 154 8.12 -6.88 14.17
N ALA A 155 6.97 -7.52 13.93
CA ALA A 155 6.29 -8.40 14.90
C ALA A 155 7.20 -9.54 15.37
N ARG A 156 7.91 -10.19 14.44
CA ARG A 156 8.89 -11.23 14.76
C ARG A 156 9.96 -10.74 15.74
N ARG A 157 10.55 -9.58 15.47
CA ARG A 157 11.64 -9.03 16.29
C ARG A 157 11.17 -8.50 17.66
N GLU A 158 9.92 -8.09 17.74
CA GLU A 158 9.32 -7.62 18.99
C GLU A 158 8.82 -8.77 19.89
N ARG A 159 8.46 -9.94 19.30
CA ARG A 159 7.78 -11.03 20.02
C ARG A 159 8.58 -12.33 20.13
N LEU A 160 9.54 -12.57 19.23
CA LEU A 160 10.28 -13.83 19.19
C LEU A 160 11.76 -13.63 19.47
N PRO A 161 12.44 -14.66 20.01
CA PRO A 161 13.90 -14.69 20.14
C PRO A 161 14.58 -14.81 18.77
N ASP A 162 15.93 -14.81 18.76
CA ASP A 162 16.71 -15.01 17.53
C ASP A 162 16.46 -16.37 16.87
N ASP A 163 16.18 -17.41 17.65
CA ASP A 163 15.72 -18.71 17.18
C ASP A 163 14.19 -18.70 17.09
N PHE A 164 13.66 -18.29 15.94
CA PHE A 164 12.24 -17.98 15.73
C PHE A 164 11.51 -18.98 14.82
N GLN A 165 12.14 -20.10 14.46
CA GLN A 165 11.60 -21.02 13.44
C GLN A 165 10.29 -21.70 13.85
N ASP A 166 10.00 -21.77 15.14
CA ASP A 166 8.75 -22.27 15.75
C ASP A 166 7.65 -21.21 15.86
N GLY A 167 7.93 -19.99 15.39
CA GLY A 167 6.97 -18.88 15.41
C GLY A 167 5.74 -19.14 14.52
N VAL A 168 4.52 -18.92 15.05
CA VAL A 168 3.26 -19.16 14.35
C VAL A 168 2.49 -17.87 14.09
N ILE A 169 1.96 -17.77 12.88
CA ILE A 169 1.16 -16.65 12.36
C ILE A 169 -0.26 -17.15 12.07
N TYR A 170 -1.27 -16.41 12.53
CA TYR A 170 -2.68 -16.70 12.29
C TYR A 170 -3.28 -15.67 11.35
N THR A 171 -3.99 -16.12 10.32
CA THR A 171 -4.72 -15.27 9.40
C THR A 171 -5.94 -16.01 8.86
N SER A 172 -6.91 -15.33 8.24
CA SER A 172 -8.08 -16.01 7.70
C SER A 172 -7.81 -16.65 6.34
N ASP A 173 -8.67 -17.60 5.93
CA ASP A 173 -8.65 -18.18 4.59
C ASP A 173 -9.05 -17.19 3.49
N GLN A 174 -9.53 -15.99 3.86
CA GLN A 174 -9.83 -14.86 2.96
C GLN A 174 -8.71 -13.83 2.87
N SER A 175 -7.65 -13.99 3.63
CA SER A 175 -6.53 -13.05 3.65
C SER A 175 -5.82 -12.98 2.31
N HIS A 176 -5.26 -11.82 2.02
CA HIS A 176 -4.44 -11.64 0.82
C HIS A 176 -3.17 -12.52 0.89
N HIS A 177 -2.81 -13.15 -0.23
CA HIS A 177 -1.67 -14.08 -0.33
C HIS A 177 -0.33 -13.46 0.13
N SER A 178 -0.21 -12.13 0.09
CA SER A 178 0.99 -11.42 0.57
C SER A 178 1.32 -11.69 2.04
N ILE A 179 0.36 -12.09 2.87
CA ILE A 179 0.63 -12.46 4.27
C ILE A 179 1.48 -13.73 4.34
N THR A 180 1.07 -14.77 3.60
CA THR A 180 1.88 -16.00 3.52
C THR A 180 3.23 -15.76 2.84
N GLU A 181 3.27 -14.93 1.79
CA GLU A 181 4.54 -14.53 1.15
C GLU A 181 5.43 -13.77 2.12
N ALA A 182 4.89 -12.80 2.88
CA ALA A 182 5.63 -12.07 3.89
C ALA A 182 6.24 -12.99 4.95
N ALA A 183 5.49 -13.99 5.44
CA ALA A 183 5.98 -14.98 6.37
C ALA A 183 7.18 -15.77 5.81
N VAL A 184 7.05 -16.28 4.59
CA VAL A 184 8.12 -17.03 3.92
C VAL A 184 9.35 -16.16 3.69
N LEU A 185 9.18 -14.91 3.23
CA LEU A 185 10.27 -13.97 3.03
C LEU A 185 10.92 -13.52 4.35
N ALA A 186 10.15 -13.49 5.44
CA ALA A 186 10.65 -13.22 6.78
C ALA A 186 11.38 -14.43 7.40
N GLY A 187 11.42 -15.57 6.72
CA GLY A 187 12.19 -16.76 7.10
C GLY A 187 11.38 -17.85 7.80
N PHE A 188 10.07 -17.76 7.86
CA PHE A 188 9.22 -18.81 8.43
C PHE A 188 8.90 -19.91 7.42
N PRO A 189 8.79 -21.18 7.84
CA PRO A 189 8.15 -22.21 7.06
C PRO A 189 6.71 -21.82 6.68
N ARG A 190 6.25 -22.20 5.48
CA ARG A 190 4.88 -21.88 5.04
C ARG A 190 3.82 -22.48 5.95
N GLU A 191 4.06 -23.64 6.49
CA GLU A 191 3.19 -24.36 7.42
C GLU A 191 2.96 -23.63 8.75
N ASN A 192 3.83 -22.69 9.10
CA ASN A 192 3.67 -21.86 10.30
C ASN A 192 2.60 -20.76 10.12
N VAL A 193 2.06 -20.59 8.91
CA VAL A 193 0.91 -19.73 8.67
C VAL A 193 -0.37 -20.56 8.78
N ARG A 194 -1.10 -20.39 9.88
CA ARG A 194 -2.38 -21.07 10.12
C ARG A 194 -3.51 -20.30 9.47
N LEU A 195 -4.20 -20.92 8.51
CA LEU A 195 -5.37 -20.34 7.86
C LEU A 195 -6.62 -20.69 8.69
N ILE A 196 -7.13 -19.72 9.40
CA ILE A 196 -8.34 -19.86 10.21
C ILE A 196 -9.56 -19.74 9.29
N PRO A 197 -10.53 -20.69 9.34
CA PRO A 197 -11.72 -20.60 8.54
C PRO A 197 -12.57 -19.38 8.90
N THR A 198 -13.27 -18.87 7.91
CA THR A 198 -14.22 -17.77 8.07
C THR A 198 -15.65 -18.28 8.31
N ASP A 199 -16.50 -17.40 8.81
CA ASP A 199 -17.95 -17.61 8.91
C ASP A 199 -18.68 -17.33 7.58
N ASP A 200 -20.02 -17.43 7.58
CA ASP A 200 -20.86 -17.17 6.40
C ASP A 200 -20.82 -15.70 5.91
N THR A 201 -20.21 -14.81 6.69
CA THR A 201 -19.98 -13.39 6.34
C THR A 201 -18.53 -13.11 5.96
N TYR A 202 -17.73 -14.17 5.75
CA TYR A 202 -16.30 -14.11 5.40
C TYR A 202 -15.41 -13.46 6.45
N ARG A 203 -15.78 -13.50 7.73
CA ARG A 203 -14.99 -13.01 8.86
C ARG A 203 -14.29 -14.16 9.57
N MET A 204 -13.08 -13.93 10.05
CA MET A 204 -12.31 -14.93 10.80
C MET A 204 -13.10 -15.46 12.02
N ARG A 205 -13.19 -16.77 12.14
CA ARG A 205 -13.84 -17.42 13.28
C ARG A 205 -12.97 -17.35 14.51
N LEU A 206 -13.37 -16.50 15.47
CA LEU A 206 -12.62 -16.24 16.68
C LEU A 206 -12.54 -17.45 17.63
N ASP A 207 -13.56 -18.31 17.64
CA ASP A 207 -13.57 -19.55 18.42
C ASP A 207 -12.55 -20.58 17.89
N VAL A 208 -12.36 -20.63 16.57
CA VAL A 208 -11.37 -21.50 15.95
C VAL A 208 -9.96 -20.95 16.13
N LEU A 209 -9.81 -19.63 16.10
CA LEU A 209 -8.53 -18.96 16.39
C LEU A 209 -8.07 -19.26 17.81
N ASP A 210 -8.97 -19.14 18.83
CA ASP A 210 -8.66 -19.45 20.23
C ASP A 210 -8.16 -20.90 20.35
N ALA A 211 -8.85 -21.87 19.74
CA ALA A 211 -8.46 -23.27 19.77
C ALA A 211 -7.11 -23.55 19.10
N ALA A 212 -6.85 -22.90 17.96
CA ALA A 212 -5.59 -23.06 17.22
C ALA A 212 -4.39 -22.51 18.02
N ILE A 213 -4.56 -21.38 18.70
CA ILE A 213 -3.49 -20.80 19.55
C ILE A 213 -3.17 -21.73 20.72
N GLU A 214 -4.18 -22.34 21.35
CA GLU A 214 -3.99 -23.29 22.47
C GLU A 214 -3.30 -24.58 21.97
N GLU A 215 -3.72 -25.12 20.82
CA GLU A 215 -3.13 -26.32 20.21
C GLU A 215 -1.66 -26.14 19.86
N ASP A 216 -1.29 -25.02 19.20
CA ASP A 216 0.10 -24.73 18.83
C ASP A 216 0.98 -24.55 20.10
N ARG A 217 0.48 -23.92 21.16
CA ARG A 217 1.20 -23.81 22.45
C ARG A 217 1.43 -25.16 23.12
N ASP A 218 0.42 -26.01 23.11
CA ASP A 218 0.51 -27.36 23.68
C ASP A 218 1.49 -28.23 22.87
N ALA A 219 1.64 -27.97 21.57
CA ALA A 219 2.63 -28.60 20.69
C ALA A 219 4.06 -28.08 20.92
N GLY A 220 4.22 -26.95 21.60
CA GLY A 220 5.51 -26.31 21.88
C GLY A 220 5.91 -25.26 20.84
N ASP A 221 5.00 -24.91 19.93
CA ASP A 221 5.17 -23.80 18.98
C ASP A 221 5.02 -22.43 19.70
N SER A 222 5.47 -21.39 19.04
CA SER A 222 5.50 -20.00 19.56
C SER A 222 4.52 -19.07 18.80
N PRO A 223 3.22 -19.06 19.13
CA PRO A 223 2.28 -18.07 18.60
C PRO A 223 2.78 -16.65 18.84
N PHE A 224 2.84 -15.79 17.80
CA PHE A 224 3.33 -14.41 17.96
C PHE A 224 2.55 -13.34 17.18
N LEU A 225 1.83 -13.71 16.09
CA LEU A 225 1.21 -12.75 15.20
C LEU A 225 -0.19 -13.19 14.79
N ILE A 226 -1.18 -12.31 14.97
CA ILE A 226 -2.50 -12.40 14.35
C ILE A 226 -2.58 -11.34 13.25
N VAL A 227 -3.06 -11.73 12.07
CA VAL A 227 -3.32 -10.80 10.96
C VAL A 227 -4.82 -10.80 10.68
N GLY A 228 -5.48 -9.70 11.00
CA GLY A 228 -6.88 -9.44 10.65
C GLY A 228 -6.99 -8.68 9.33
N SER A 229 -8.01 -8.97 8.54
CA SER A 229 -8.31 -8.25 7.29
C SER A 229 -9.28 -7.11 7.55
N ALA A 230 -8.91 -5.90 7.17
CA ALA A 230 -9.79 -4.73 7.21
C ALA A 230 -10.26 -4.37 5.78
N GLY A 231 -11.03 -5.27 5.20
CA GLY A 231 -11.47 -5.28 3.81
C GLY A 231 -10.71 -6.31 2.97
N THR A 232 -11.23 -7.55 2.91
CA THR A 232 -10.63 -8.62 2.09
C THR A 232 -10.70 -8.28 0.60
N THR A 233 -9.73 -8.73 -0.17
CA THR A 233 -9.66 -8.46 -1.62
C THR A 233 -10.86 -8.99 -2.40
N ASN A 234 -11.37 -10.17 -2.02
CA ASN A 234 -12.42 -10.85 -2.78
C ASN A 234 -13.84 -10.42 -2.40
N THR A 235 -14.08 -10.11 -1.12
CA THR A 235 -15.44 -9.89 -0.60
C THR A 235 -15.62 -8.53 0.07
N GLY A 236 -14.53 -7.82 0.38
CA GLY A 236 -14.57 -6.57 1.15
C GLY A 236 -14.90 -6.78 2.64
N ALA A 237 -14.97 -8.03 3.11
CA ALA A 237 -15.29 -8.33 4.51
C ALA A 237 -14.23 -7.76 5.46
N VAL A 238 -14.69 -7.28 6.60
CA VAL A 238 -13.84 -6.75 7.69
C VAL A 238 -13.96 -7.72 8.86
N ASP A 239 -12.82 -8.25 9.33
CA ASP A 239 -12.76 -9.09 10.52
C ASP A 239 -13.17 -8.30 11.77
N ASP A 240 -13.60 -9.00 12.82
CA ASP A 240 -13.86 -8.40 14.12
C ASP A 240 -12.54 -7.98 14.79
N LEU A 241 -12.05 -6.78 14.41
CA LEU A 241 -10.75 -6.26 14.88
C LEU A 241 -10.71 -6.05 16.40
N ASP A 242 -11.83 -5.68 17.03
CA ASP A 242 -11.90 -5.58 18.50
C ASP A 242 -11.80 -6.95 19.15
N GLY A 243 -12.52 -7.94 18.62
CA GLY A 243 -12.43 -9.32 19.06
C GLY A 243 -11.04 -9.94 18.86
N LEU A 244 -10.35 -9.59 17.76
CA LEU A 244 -8.96 -9.99 17.52
C LEU A 244 -8.00 -9.29 18.50
N ALA A 245 -8.21 -8.00 18.78
CA ALA A 245 -7.40 -7.26 19.74
C ALA A 245 -7.52 -7.84 21.17
N ASP A 246 -8.73 -8.23 21.60
CA ASP A 246 -8.93 -8.90 22.90
C ASP A 246 -8.12 -10.21 23.01
N ARG A 247 -7.95 -10.93 21.89
CA ARG A 247 -7.17 -12.17 21.83
C ARG A 247 -5.68 -11.90 21.80
N ALA A 248 -5.26 -10.92 21.02
CA ALA A 248 -3.87 -10.47 20.99
C ALA A 248 -3.41 -10.04 22.39
N ASP A 249 -4.23 -9.23 23.10
CA ASP A 249 -3.97 -8.81 24.47
C ASP A 249 -3.91 -10.01 25.44
N ARG A 250 -4.87 -10.96 25.36
CA ARG A 250 -4.94 -12.14 26.22
C ARG A 250 -3.75 -13.07 26.06
N HIS A 251 -3.30 -13.25 24.82
CA HIS A 251 -2.27 -14.21 24.46
C HIS A 251 -0.88 -13.57 24.29
N ASP A 252 -0.73 -12.26 24.49
CA ASP A 252 0.49 -11.49 24.25
C ASP A 252 1.04 -11.67 22.82
N LEU A 253 0.14 -11.52 21.84
CA LEU A 253 0.47 -11.60 20.43
C LEU A 253 0.48 -10.21 19.80
N TRP A 254 1.23 -10.04 18.70
CA TRP A 254 1.16 -8.86 17.86
C TRP A 254 -0.10 -8.93 17.01
N LEU A 255 -0.89 -7.86 16.96
CA LEU A 255 -2.02 -7.74 16.05
C LEU A 255 -1.67 -6.84 14.89
N HIS A 256 -1.70 -7.38 13.68
CA HIS A 256 -1.57 -6.63 12.43
C HIS A 256 -2.90 -6.56 11.70
N ALA A 257 -3.30 -5.37 11.22
CA ALA A 257 -4.42 -5.22 10.32
C ALA A 257 -3.93 -5.03 8.88
N ASP A 258 -4.22 -5.99 7.99
CA ASP A 258 -4.14 -5.75 6.55
C ASP A 258 -5.34 -4.91 6.12
N ALA A 259 -5.17 -3.60 6.16
CA ALA A 259 -6.14 -2.58 5.79
C ALA A 259 -5.79 -1.93 4.44
N ALA A 260 -4.97 -2.61 3.62
CA ALA A 260 -4.51 -2.09 2.33
C ALA A 260 -5.68 -1.64 1.44
N TYR A 261 -6.80 -2.37 1.45
CA TYR A 261 -8.00 -1.99 0.71
C TYR A 261 -8.92 -1.08 1.54
N GLY A 262 -9.37 -1.56 2.70
CA GLY A 262 -10.47 -0.93 3.42
C GLY A 262 -10.07 0.22 4.35
N GLY A 263 -8.78 0.36 4.69
CA GLY A 263 -8.36 1.22 5.78
C GLY A 263 -8.73 2.70 5.63
N PHE A 264 -8.66 3.27 4.44
CA PHE A 264 -9.04 4.67 4.22
C PHE A 264 -10.55 4.93 4.32
N PHE A 265 -11.40 3.89 4.30
CA PHE A 265 -12.82 4.07 4.55
C PHE A 265 -13.12 4.52 5.99
N VAL A 266 -12.16 4.43 6.91
CA VAL A 266 -12.24 5.05 8.26
C VAL A 266 -12.57 6.55 8.20
N LEU A 267 -12.32 7.21 7.08
CA LEU A 267 -12.68 8.61 6.84
C LEU A 267 -14.16 8.84 6.64
N THR A 268 -14.97 7.82 6.42
CA THR A 268 -16.44 7.88 6.27
C THR A 268 -17.13 7.41 7.54
N ASP A 269 -18.36 7.84 7.78
CA ASP A 269 -19.12 7.45 8.97
C ASP A 269 -19.34 5.92 9.00
N ASP A 270 -19.84 5.35 7.90
CA ASP A 270 -20.09 3.89 7.78
C ASP A 270 -18.80 3.07 7.91
N GLY A 271 -17.70 3.52 7.30
CA GLY A 271 -16.41 2.85 7.38
C GLY A 271 -15.80 2.95 8.78
N HIS A 272 -15.98 4.08 9.46
CA HIS A 272 -15.53 4.25 10.84
C HIS A 272 -16.23 3.26 11.79
N GLU A 273 -17.52 3.05 11.61
CA GLU A 273 -18.29 2.05 12.40
C GLU A 273 -17.83 0.62 12.11
N GLN A 274 -17.50 0.30 10.87
CA GLN A 274 -17.06 -1.06 10.49
C GLN A 274 -15.61 -1.36 10.89
N LEU A 275 -14.77 -0.34 11.03
CA LEU A 275 -13.34 -0.46 11.34
C LEU A 275 -13.05 -0.21 12.84
N THR A 276 -14.04 -0.40 13.72
CA THR A 276 -13.81 -0.39 15.16
C THR A 276 -12.71 -1.40 15.51
N GLY A 277 -11.85 -1.08 16.46
CA GLY A 277 -10.69 -1.90 16.80
C GLY A 277 -9.42 -1.61 15.98
N LEU A 278 -9.51 -0.91 14.84
CA LEU A 278 -8.33 -0.61 14.02
C LEU A 278 -7.23 0.12 14.82
N ALA A 279 -7.60 1.09 15.65
CA ALA A 279 -6.67 1.82 16.50
C ALA A 279 -6.01 0.96 17.62
N ARG A 280 -6.53 -0.24 17.88
CA ARG A 280 -5.97 -1.19 18.86
C ARG A 280 -4.88 -2.09 18.26
N CYS A 281 -4.81 -2.18 16.92
CA CYS A 281 -3.80 -2.98 16.24
C CYS A 281 -2.39 -2.45 16.52
N ASP A 282 -1.40 -3.32 16.67
CA ASP A 282 0.00 -2.94 16.81
C ASP A 282 0.57 -2.36 15.51
N SER A 283 0.07 -2.84 14.37
CA SER A 283 0.43 -2.31 13.05
C SER A 283 -0.71 -2.39 12.05
N ILE A 284 -0.69 -1.48 11.07
CA ILE A 284 -1.72 -1.35 10.03
C ILE A 284 -1.05 -1.13 8.68
N THR A 285 -1.42 -1.92 7.68
CA THR A 285 -1.08 -1.66 6.29
C THR A 285 -2.17 -0.81 5.62
N LEU A 286 -1.78 0.24 4.91
CA LEU A 286 -2.66 1.08 4.09
C LEU A 286 -2.12 1.20 2.67
N ASP A 287 -2.99 1.23 1.65
CA ASP A 287 -2.60 1.51 0.27
C ASP A 287 -3.25 2.80 -0.25
N PRO A 288 -2.54 3.94 -0.18
CA PRO A 288 -3.00 5.19 -0.78
C PRO A 288 -3.32 5.07 -2.27
N HIS A 289 -2.62 4.19 -3.00
CA HIS A 289 -2.91 3.91 -4.41
C HIS A 289 -4.22 3.13 -4.64
N LYS A 290 -4.89 2.68 -3.55
CA LYS A 290 -6.26 2.13 -3.58
C LYS A 290 -7.25 3.19 -3.08
N GLY A 291 -7.29 3.43 -1.76
CA GLY A 291 -8.31 4.26 -1.13
C GLY A 291 -8.22 5.76 -1.48
N LEU A 292 -7.03 6.31 -1.71
CA LEU A 292 -6.86 7.72 -2.05
C LEU A 292 -6.69 7.99 -3.55
N SER A 293 -6.90 6.98 -4.41
CA SER A 293 -6.81 7.09 -5.87
C SER A 293 -5.46 7.64 -6.38
N LEU A 294 -4.37 7.33 -5.69
CA LEU A 294 -3.03 7.72 -6.11
C LEU A 294 -2.47 6.75 -7.18
N PRO A 295 -1.43 7.14 -7.92
CA PRO A 295 -0.72 6.23 -8.81
C PRO A 295 -0.18 5.00 -8.07
N TYR A 296 -0.06 3.87 -8.78
CA TYR A 296 0.58 2.66 -8.26
C TYR A 296 1.96 2.94 -7.65
N GLY A 297 2.38 2.07 -6.73
CA GLY A 297 3.67 2.20 -6.06
C GLY A 297 3.63 3.01 -4.77
N THR A 298 2.44 3.13 -4.14
CA THR A 298 2.28 3.85 -2.86
C THR A 298 1.49 3.02 -1.87
N GLY A 299 2.19 2.45 -0.91
CA GLY A 299 1.66 1.81 0.30
C GLY A 299 2.17 2.51 1.55
N ALA A 300 1.67 2.13 2.69
CA ALA A 300 2.16 2.58 4.00
C ALA A 300 2.05 1.45 5.02
N LEU A 301 3.02 1.37 5.90
CA LEU A 301 2.93 0.65 7.16
C LEU A 301 2.88 1.67 8.29
N LEU A 302 1.90 1.57 9.15
CA LEU A 302 1.82 2.31 10.41
C LEU A 302 2.04 1.34 11.58
N VAL A 303 2.75 1.80 12.61
CA VAL A 303 3.03 1.02 13.81
C VAL A 303 2.70 1.88 15.03
N ARG A 304 1.91 1.31 15.94
CA ARG A 304 1.37 2.00 17.10
C ARG A 304 2.45 2.46 18.08
N ASP A 305 3.46 1.62 18.35
CA ASP A 305 4.74 2.06 18.91
C ASP A 305 5.72 2.33 17.77
N GLY A 306 5.81 3.57 17.32
CA GLY A 306 6.65 3.94 16.18
C GLY A 306 8.14 3.61 16.35
N ASN A 307 8.62 3.41 17.59
CA ASN A 307 10.00 3.01 17.85
C ASN A 307 10.27 1.53 17.54
N ALA A 308 9.22 0.70 17.44
CA ALA A 308 9.37 -0.72 17.07
C ALA A 308 9.96 -0.90 15.68
N LEU A 309 9.66 0.01 14.75
CA LEU A 309 10.28 -0.01 13.42
C LEU A 309 11.80 0.18 13.49
N GLU A 310 12.27 1.14 14.27
CA GLU A 310 13.70 1.38 14.44
C GLU A 310 14.37 0.20 15.15
N ARG A 311 13.78 -0.30 16.24
CA ARG A 311 14.31 -1.49 16.94
C ARG A 311 14.41 -2.70 16.03
N ALA A 312 13.45 -2.87 15.13
CA ALA A 312 13.40 -4.01 14.23
C ALA A 312 14.33 -3.87 13.01
N HIS A 313 14.56 -2.68 12.48
CA HIS A 313 15.17 -2.49 11.15
C HIS A 313 16.45 -1.68 11.15
N ALA A 314 16.73 -0.89 12.22
CA ALA A 314 17.93 -0.07 12.23
C ALA A 314 19.21 -0.90 12.12
N VAL A 315 20.06 -0.52 11.17
CA VAL A 315 21.43 -1.01 11.08
C VAL A 315 22.32 0.10 11.63
N SER A 316 23.11 -0.21 12.65
CA SER A 316 24.05 0.77 13.22
C SER A 316 25.08 1.18 12.17
N ALA A 317 24.87 2.33 11.57
CA ALA A 317 25.85 3.00 10.75
C ALA A 317 26.18 4.34 11.40
N ASP A 318 27.47 4.67 11.54
CA ASP A 318 27.94 5.86 12.24
C ASP A 318 27.41 7.20 11.69
N TYR A 319 26.81 7.19 10.49
CA TYR A 319 26.25 8.36 9.81
C TYR A 319 24.71 8.44 9.81
N LEU A 320 24.04 7.47 10.43
CA LEU A 320 22.59 7.41 10.52
C LEU A 320 22.18 7.55 11.98
N SER A 321 21.29 8.48 12.27
CA SER A 321 20.93 8.87 13.65
C SER A 321 19.56 8.33 14.09
N GLY A 322 18.86 7.59 13.23
CA GLY A 322 17.54 7.03 13.54
C GLY A 322 16.43 8.08 13.63
N ARG A 323 15.40 7.79 14.42
CA ARG A 323 14.30 8.71 14.71
C ARG A 323 14.56 9.43 16.03
N ASN A 324 14.45 10.75 16.02
CA ASN A 324 14.46 11.55 17.23
C ASN A 324 13.20 12.39 17.29
N LEU A 325 12.20 11.89 18.01
CA LEU A 325 10.89 12.53 18.17
C LEU A 325 11.01 13.91 18.80
N ASP A 326 11.87 14.07 19.81
CA ASP A 326 12.04 15.34 20.51
C ASP A 326 12.69 16.41 19.61
N ALA A 327 13.57 15.98 18.71
CA ALA A 327 14.20 16.85 17.73
C ALA A 327 13.41 16.97 16.41
N GLY A 328 12.37 16.17 16.21
CA GLY A 328 11.46 16.20 15.06
C GLY A 328 12.08 15.73 13.75
N TYR A 329 13.11 14.87 13.77
CA TYR A 329 13.71 14.32 12.57
C TYR A 329 13.59 12.80 12.48
N VAL A 330 13.59 12.30 11.23
CA VAL A 330 13.43 10.89 10.89
C VAL A 330 14.39 10.49 9.79
N ASP A 331 15.10 9.39 10.00
CA ASP A 331 15.83 8.67 8.95
C ASP A 331 15.01 7.48 8.47
N PHE A 332 14.22 7.65 7.40
CA PHE A 332 13.32 6.62 6.86
C PHE A 332 14.05 5.35 6.45
N SER A 333 15.32 5.44 6.07
CA SER A 333 16.17 4.28 5.76
C SER A 333 16.43 3.35 6.94
N GLN A 334 16.09 3.76 8.17
CA GLN A 334 16.18 2.94 9.38
C GLN A 334 14.86 2.25 9.76
N LEU A 335 13.78 2.54 9.02
CA LEU A 335 12.43 2.06 9.34
C LEU A 335 11.96 0.89 8.47
N GLY A 336 12.84 0.35 7.62
CA GLY A 336 12.52 -0.74 6.71
C GLY A 336 13.72 -1.17 5.88
N PRO A 337 13.55 -2.06 4.90
CA PRO A 337 14.66 -2.64 4.14
C PRO A 337 15.23 -1.71 3.05
N GLU A 338 14.58 -0.57 2.76
CA GLU A 338 14.97 0.30 1.64
C GLU A 338 15.94 1.38 2.11
N LEU A 339 17.22 1.26 1.75
CA LEU A 339 18.21 2.31 1.97
C LEU A 339 18.03 3.44 0.94
N SER A 340 18.13 3.11 -0.34
CA SER A 340 17.87 4.04 -1.44
C SER A 340 16.41 3.93 -1.85
N ARG A 341 15.66 5.02 -1.70
CA ARG A 341 14.23 5.07 -1.95
C ARG A 341 13.82 6.39 -2.60
N ASP A 342 12.75 6.35 -3.38
CA ASP A 342 12.11 7.51 -3.97
C ASP A 342 11.38 8.35 -2.90
N PHE A 343 11.08 9.61 -3.24
CA PHE A 343 10.32 10.51 -2.37
C PHE A 343 8.82 10.30 -2.56
N ARG A 344 8.28 9.21 -1.97
CA ARG A 344 6.85 8.84 -2.06
C ARG A 344 5.91 9.82 -1.37
N GLY A 345 6.39 10.52 -0.34
CA GLY A 345 5.59 11.46 0.42
C GLY A 345 4.99 12.58 -0.41
N LEU A 346 5.68 13.04 -1.46
CA LEU A 346 5.22 14.18 -2.25
C LEU A 346 3.95 13.87 -3.05
N ARG A 347 3.82 12.63 -3.60
CA ARG A 347 2.62 12.22 -4.36
C ARG A 347 1.36 12.11 -3.50
N VAL A 348 1.51 11.95 -2.18
CA VAL A 348 0.41 11.98 -1.22
C VAL A 348 0.17 13.42 -0.73
N TRP A 349 1.25 14.09 -0.35
CA TRP A 349 1.19 15.42 0.25
C TRP A 349 0.57 16.47 -0.68
N LEU A 350 0.98 16.49 -1.95
CA LEU A 350 0.54 17.51 -2.91
C LEU A 350 -0.97 17.47 -3.14
N PRO A 351 -1.61 16.32 -3.49
CA PRO A 351 -3.06 16.24 -3.62
C PRO A 351 -3.83 16.62 -2.35
N LEU A 352 -3.40 16.13 -1.20
CA LEU A 352 -4.04 16.45 0.07
C LEU A 352 -3.93 17.94 0.41
N ARG A 353 -2.80 18.58 0.12
CA ARG A 353 -2.63 20.02 0.33
C ARG A 353 -3.40 20.88 -0.66
N MET A 354 -3.57 20.40 -1.90
CA MET A 354 -4.33 21.12 -2.93
C MET A 354 -5.85 21.10 -2.67
N HIS A 355 -6.37 19.98 -2.20
CA HIS A 355 -7.80 19.75 -2.12
C HIS A 355 -8.35 19.65 -0.69
N GLY A 356 -7.50 19.44 0.30
CA GLY A 356 -7.91 19.04 1.64
C GLY A 356 -8.44 17.60 1.65
N ILE A 357 -8.77 17.08 2.82
CA ILE A 357 -9.22 15.67 3.00
C ILE A 357 -10.68 15.44 2.55
N ASN A 358 -11.51 16.49 2.54
CA ASN A 358 -12.96 16.32 2.33
C ASN A 358 -13.35 15.72 0.96
N PRO A 359 -12.75 16.11 -0.18
CA PRO A 359 -13.04 15.45 -1.46
C PRO A 359 -12.70 13.96 -1.48
N PHE A 360 -11.65 13.53 -0.78
CA PHE A 360 -11.30 12.11 -0.65
C PHE A 360 -12.34 11.36 0.18
N ARG A 361 -12.80 11.96 1.30
CA ARG A 361 -13.89 11.42 2.12
C ARG A 361 -15.15 11.25 1.31
N MET A 362 -15.54 12.27 0.56
CA MET A 362 -16.74 12.22 -0.30
C MET A 362 -16.64 11.14 -1.38
N ASN A 363 -15.49 10.99 -2.02
CA ASN A 363 -15.24 9.93 -3.01
C ASN A 363 -15.36 8.53 -2.41
N LEU A 364 -14.86 8.31 -1.19
CA LEU A 364 -15.00 7.04 -0.49
C LEU A 364 -16.46 6.77 -0.09
N ALA A 365 -17.16 7.75 0.44
CA ALA A 365 -18.57 7.64 0.78
C ALA A 365 -19.44 7.33 -0.45
N GLU A 366 -19.17 7.97 -1.61
CA GLU A 366 -19.84 7.67 -2.86
C GLU A 366 -19.65 6.21 -3.28
N LYS A 367 -18.44 5.64 -3.13
CA LYS A 367 -18.17 4.23 -3.45
C LYS A 367 -18.99 3.27 -2.58
N LEU A 368 -19.12 3.56 -1.29
CA LEU A 368 -19.99 2.77 -0.39
C LEU A 368 -21.45 2.86 -0.83
N ALA A 369 -21.93 4.07 -1.15
CA ALA A 369 -23.31 4.26 -1.62
C ALA A 369 -23.57 3.55 -2.95
N LEU A 370 -22.63 3.59 -3.91
CA LEU A 370 -22.73 2.89 -5.19
C LEU A 370 -22.69 1.37 -5.01
N SER A 371 -21.90 0.87 -4.08
CA SER A 371 -21.87 -0.55 -3.74
C SER A 371 -23.22 -1.02 -3.19
N GLN A 372 -23.81 -0.27 -2.26
CA GLN A 372 -25.13 -0.58 -1.71
C GLN A 372 -26.21 -0.51 -2.78
N TRP A 373 -26.20 0.52 -3.61
CA TRP A 373 -27.11 0.63 -4.75
C TRP A 373 -27.01 -0.57 -5.69
N ALA A 374 -25.79 -1.00 -6.04
CA ALA A 374 -25.57 -2.16 -6.90
C ALA A 374 -26.12 -3.46 -6.27
N VAL A 375 -25.96 -3.66 -4.97
CA VAL A 375 -26.53 -4.80 -4.24
C VAL A 375 -28.05 -4.78 -4.32
N ASP A 376 -28.68 -3.62 -4.12
CA ASP A 376 -30.13 -3.48 -4.15
C ASP A 376 -30.70 -3.77 -5.56
N GLU A 377 -30.06 -3.26 -6.62
CA GLU A 377 -30.43 -3.55 -8.01
C GLU A 377 -30.24 -5.02 -8.40
N LEU A 378 -29.21 -5.67 -7.89
CA LEU A 378 -28.91 -7.06 -8.23
C LEU A 378 -29.75 -8.09 -7.46
N ARG A 379 -30.35 -7.73 -6.31
CA ARG A 379 -31.19 -8.64 -5.51
C ARG A 379 -32.38 -9.22 -6.28
N ASP A 380 -32.93 -8.44 -7.21
CA ASP A 380 -34.09 -8.83 -8.00
C ASP A 380 -33.71 -9.55 -9.31
N VAL A 381 -32.42 -9.76 -9.57
CA VAL A 381 -31.93 -10.45 -10.77
C VAL A 381 -31.88 -11.95 -10.53
N GLU A 382 -32.71 -12.70 -11.26
CA GLU A 382 -32.98 -14.15 -11.08
C GLU A 382 -31.71 -15.04 -11.06
N TYR A 383 -30.61 -14.59 -11.67
CA TYR A 383 -29.35 -15.35 -11.83
C TYR A 383 -28.21 -14.89 -10.92
N VAL A 384 -28.47 -13.90 -10.04
CA VAL A 384 -27.48 -13.44 -9.05
C VAL A 384 -27.86 -14.00 -7.69
N ARG A 385 -26.98 -14.81 -7.10
CA ARG A 385 -27.16 -15.41 -5.78
C ARG A 385 -25.97 -15.07 -4.88
#